data_7605992e859f1ec16e4ba0c314948126
#
_entry.id   7605992e859f1ec16e4ba0c314948126
#
_cell.length_a   1.000
_cell.length_b   1.000
_cell.length_c   1.000
_cell.angle_alpha   90.00
_cell.angle_beta   90.00
_cell.angle_gamma   90.00
#
_symmetry.space_group_name_H-M   'P 1'
#
loop_
_entity.id
_entity.type
_entity.pdbx_description
1 polymer ?
#
loop_
_entity_poly.entity_id
_entity_poly.type
_entity_poly.pdbx_seq_one_letter_code
_entity_poly.pdbx_strand_id
1 'polypeptide(L)' 'DTYEVSLLLPYDRGDIFSKIKDKYNVNNFNYEENGISVDVNLDEEDYNIYKDYIIK' A
#
# COMPACT_ATOMS: atom_id res chain seq x y z
N ASP A 1 -1.23 -16.60 -4.99
CA ASP A 1 -2.41 -15.74 -5.05
C ASP A 1 -2.08 -14.35 -4.53
N THR A 2 -2.66 -13.34 -5.17
CA THR A 2 -2.47 -11.97 -4.76
C THR A 2 -3.81 -11.31 -4.49
N TYR A 3 -3.75 -10.22 -3.74
CA TYR A 3 -4.94 -9.44 -3.38
C TYR A 3 -4.78 -8.03 -3.94
N GLU A 4 -5.68 -7.62 -4.80
CA GLU A 4 -5.68 -6.26 -5.33
C GLU A 4 -6.34 -5.36 -4.31
N VAL A 5 -5.57 -4.42 -3.77
CA VAL A 5 -6.06 -3.58 -2.68
C VAL A 5 -5.64 -2.13 -2.89
N SER A 6 -6.36 -1.23 -2.22
CA SER A 6 -5.98 0.16 -2.12
C SER A 6 -5.58 0.45 -0.67
N LEU A 7 -4.41 1.03 -0.50
CA LEU A 7 -3.87 1.36 0.81
C LEU A 7 -3.81 2.87 0.97
N LEU A 8 -4.05 3.34 2.19
CA LEU A 8 -3.77 4.74 2.54
C LEU A 8 -2.66 4.73 3.58
N LEU A 9 -1.49 5.18 3.17
CA LEU A 9 -0.30 5.17 4.02
C LEU A 9 -0.05 6.56 4.57
N PRO A 10 -0.10 6.73 5.90
CA PRO A 10 0.18 8.04 6.50
C PRO A 10 1.57 8.53 6.11
N TYR A 11 1.73 9.84 6.05
CA TYR A 11 3.01 10.42 5.62
C TYR A 11 4.16 10.09 6.57
N ASP A 12 3.87 9.81 7.83
CA ASP A 12 4.89 9.42 8.79
C ASP A 12 5.28 7.93 8.64
N ARG A 13 4.66 7.22 7.72
CA ARG A 13 4.97 5.83 7.42
C ARG A 13 5.45 5.68 5.98
N GLY A 14 6.29 6.61 5.55
CA GLY A 14 6.88 6.53 4.21
C GLY A 14 7.77 5.31 4.00
N ASP A 15 8.25 4.72 5.10
CA ASP A 15 9.02 3.48 5.03
C ASP A 15 8.20 2.34 4.40
N ILE A 16 6.91 2.28 4.71
CA ILE A 16 6.03 1.25 4.15
C ILE A 16 5.87 1.47 2.65
N PHE A 17 5.68 2.72 2.24
CA PHE A 17 5.54 3.05 0.82
C PHE A 17 6.79 2.65 0.04
N SER A 18 7.97 2.95 0.59
CA SER A 18 9.24 2.57 -0.05
C SER A 18 9.39 1.06 -0.17
N LYS A 19 9.03 0.32 0.88
CA LYS A 19 9.09 -1.14 0.85
C LYS A 19 8.17 -1.73 -0.21
N ILE A 20 6.96 -1.19 -0.31
CA ILE A 20 5.99 -1.68 -1.28
C ILE A 20 6.46 -1.38 -2.70
N LYS A 21 6.99 -0.19 -2.94
CA LYS A 21 7.51 0.17 -4.26
C LYS A 21 8.69 -0.71 -4.68
N ASP A 22 9.52 -1.08 -3.72
CA ASP A 22 10.69 -1.92 -4.01
C ASP A 22 10.30 -3.37 -4.29
N LYS A 23 9.27 -3.86 -3.60
CA LYS A 23 8.88 -5.27 -3.71
C LYS A 23 7.87 -5.50 -4.83
N TYR A 24 6.99 -4.55 -5.08
CA TYR A 24 5.89 -4.69 -6.03
C TYR A 24 5.92 -3.63 -7.10
N ASN A 25 5.25 -3.91 -8.21
CA ASN A 25 4.93 -2.91 -9.21
C ASN A 25 3.61 -2.26 -8.79
N VAL A 26 3.69 -1.03 -8.31
CA VAL A 26 2.51 -0.28 -7.88
C VAL A 26 1.68 0.09 -9.10
N ASN A 27 0.39 -0.26 -9.10
CA ASN A 27 -0.50 0.02 -10.22
C ASN A 27 -0.76 1.52 -10.35
N ASN A 28 -0.97 2.19 -9.23
CA ASN A 28 -1.26 3.61 -9.22
C ASN A 28 -1.01 4.16 -7.82
N PHE A 29 -0.72 5.45 -7.73
CA PHE A 29 -0.62 6.09 -6.42
C PHE A 29 -0.92 7.57 -6.55
N ASN A 30 -1.43 8.16 -5.47
CA ASN A 30 -1.73 9.58 -5.38
C ASN A 30 -1.36 10.11 -4.01
N TYR A 31 -0.92 11.37 -3.97
CA TYR A 31 -0.68 12.05 -2.70
C TYR A 31 -1.97 12.72 -2.26
N GLU A 32 -2.52 12.26 -1.14
CA GLU A 32 -3.75 12.76 -0.58
C GLU A 32 -3.46 13.63 0.63
N GLU A 33 -4.49 14.31 1.13
CA GLU A 33 -4.33 15.16 2.31
C GLU A 33 -3.88 14.35 3.53
N ASN A 34 -4.41 13.15 3.68
CA ASN A 34 -4.16 12.32 4.86
C ASN A 34 -3.02 11.33 4.69
N GLY A 35 -2.48 11.20 3.48
CA GLY A 35 -1.42 10.23 3.24
C GLY A 35 -1.29 9.93 1.76
N ILE A 36 -0.63 8.82 1.46
CA ILE A 36 -0.40 8.38 0.09
C ILE A 36 -1.34 7.22 -0.20
N SER A 37 -2.19 7.40 -1.21
CA SER A 37 -3.09 6.35 -1.68
C SER A 37 -2.35 5.49 -2.70
N VAL A 38 -2.32 4.17 -2.48
CA VAL A 38 -1.55 3.25 -3.31
C VAL A 38 -2.43 2.07 -3.72
N ASP A 39 -2.49 1.80 -5.02
CA ASP A 39 -3.17 0.63 -5.56
C ASP A 39 -2.12 -0.40 -5.94
N VAL A 40 -2.19 -1.57 -5.32
CA VAL A 40 -1.17 -2.59 -5.50
C VAL A 40 -1.75 -3.98 -5.26
N ASN A 41 -1.13 -4.98 -5.89
CA ASN A 41 -1.47 -6.38 -5.65
C ASN A 41 -0.49 -6.94 -4.62
N LEU A 42 -0.98 -7.24 -3.41
CA LEU A 42 -0.15 -7.77 -2.34
C LEU A 42 -0.26 -9.28 -2.27
N ASP A 43 0.81 -9.95 -1.84
CA ASP A 43 0.71 -11.35 -1.50
C ASP A 43 0.02 -11.50 -0.14
N GLU A 44 -0.29 -12.73 0.24
CA GLU A 44 -1.07 -12.98 1.46
C GLU A 44 -0.34 -12.48 2.71
N GLU A 45 0.97 -12.66 2.77
CA GLU A 45 1.74 -12.23 3.93
C GLU A 45 1.65 -10.72 4.12
N ASP A 46 1.89 -9.97 3.05
CA ASP A 46 1.85 -8.50 3.15
C ASP A 46 0.43 -7.99 3.31
N TYR A 47 -0.54 -8.69 2.72
CA TYR A 47 -1.93 -8.34 2.93
C TYR A 47 -2.28 -8.35 4.43
N ASN A 48 -1.82 -9.39 5.14
CA ASN A 48 -2.08 -9.49 6.58
C ASN A 48 -1.30 -8.47 7.39
N ILE A 49 -0.07 -8.14 6.94
CA ILE A 49 0.74 -7.14 7.64
C ILE A 49 0.15 -5.75 7.53
N TYR A 50 -0.31 -5.39 6.33
CA TYR A 50 -0.74 -4.01 6.05
C TYR A 50 -2.25 -3.84 6.02
N LYS A 51 -3.00 -4.81 6.51
CA LYS A 51 -4.46 -4.74 6.37
C LYS A 51 -5.08 -3.56 7.11
N ASP A 52 -4.41 -3.04 8.13
CA ASP A 52 -4.92 -1.87 8.86
C ASP A 52 -4.89 -0.61 7.99
N TYR A 53 -4.11 -0.62 6.93
CA TYR A 53 -4.01 0.50 6.01
C TYR A 53 -4.88 0.32 4.77
N ILE A 54 -5.49 -0.83 4.61
CA ILE A 54 -6.31 -1.12 3.43
C ILE A 54 -7.63 -0.37 3.55
N ILE A 55 -7.96 0.41 2.53
CA ILE A 55 -9.20 1.17 2.50
C ILE A 55 -10.20 0.59 1.50
N LYS A 56 -9.71 -0.34 0.64
CA LYS A 56 -10.61 -0.90 -0.37
C LYS A 56 -10.17 -2.26 -0.84
#